data_372994cd5b20bb82c874386ee345d294
#
_entry.id   372994cd5b20bb82c874386ee345d294
#
_cell.length_a   1.000
_cell.length_b   1.000
_cell.length_c   1.000
_cell.angle_alpha   90.00
_cell.angle_beta   90.00
_cell.angle_gamma   90.00
#
_symmetry.space_group_name_H-M   'P 1'
#
loop_
_entity.id
_entity.type
_entity.pdbx_description
1 polymer ?
#
loop_
_entity_poly.entity_id
_entity_poly.type
_entity_poly.pdbx_seq_one_letter_code
_entity_poly.pdbx_strand_id
1 'polypeptide(L)'
;GASNAPEEFGGFLQVSGLSYKIDASIPSSVKTDENGNFVSVDGERRVFDVKVGGQAIDATKTYKVASHGYMLLEGGDGLTMFKDNKVLQENVILDNQALINYITNDLKGVVGERYANATGEGRITYATKPGTDFKDVAATDWFAGVVGQAVDAELMKGYSDDSGASTGFFGPYDNMTRAQVVTVLYRISGDATSGEKPGANKTPFTDVEDGAYYINALNWAYENGLTSGYTKANGEMANLFGPHDTVTREQLVTLVWRAAGAPVATSDDAYRSCKDAGKESVFAVDALKWAASKGILTGSVEADGSYLKPTASTLRCEGAKVFVLAKDLIKDGVK
;
A
#
# COMPACT_ATOMS: atom_id res chain seq x y z
N GLY A 1 0.01 -11.17 -15.56
CA GLY A 1 0.09 -11.99 -16.33
C GLY A 1 0.44 -12.09 -17.81
N ALA A 2 -0.43 -11.74 -18.71
CA ALA A 2 -0.27 -12.05 -20.14
C ALA A 2 0.60 -11.04 -20.92
N SER A 3 1.43 -10.24 -20.27
CA SER A 3 2.35 -9.37 -21.00
C SER A 3 3.58 -10.13 -21.45
N ASN A 4 3.76 -10.29 -22.75
CA ASN A 4 4.88 -10.97 -23.37
C ASN A 4 5.89 -9.99 -23.99
N ALA A 5 5.78 -8.70 -23.68
CA ALA A 5 6.69 -7.69 -24.20
C ALA A 5 8.18 -8.12 -24.07
N PRO A 6 9.03 -7.92 -25.10
CA PRO A 6 8.75 -7.10 -26.30
C PRO A 6 7.98 -7.84 -27.42
N GLU A 7 7.66 -9.12 -27.26
CA GLU A 7 6.95 -9.92 -28.25
C GLU A 7 5.44 -9.64 -28.24
N GLU A 8 4.78 -9.83 -29.36
CA GLU A 8 3.33 -9.73 -29.46
C GLU A 8 2.64 -10.91 -28.78
N PHE A 9 1.51 -10.65 -28.15
CA PHE A 9 0.67 -11.69 -27.55
C PHE A 9 -0.80 -11.37 -27.82
N GLY A 10 -1.44 -12.18 -28.67
CA GLY A 10 -2.82 -11.98 -29.09
C GLY A 10 -3.85 -12.06 -27.94
N GLY A 11 -3.51 -12.77 -26.85
CA GLY A 11 -4.32 -12.84 -25.62
C GLY A 11 -4.11 -11.67 -24.64
N PHE A 12 -3.44 -10.58 -25.06
CA PHE A 12 -3.26 -9.41 -24.20
C PHE A 12 -4.57 -8.70 -23.93
N LEU A 13 -5.01 -8.71 -22.66
CA LEU A 13 -6.31 -8.18 -22.28
C LEU A 13 -6.30 -6.66 -22.21
N GLN A 14 -7.14 -6.05 -23.02
CA GLN A 14 -7.57 -4.67 -22.81
C GLN A 14 -8.58 -4.63 -21.67
N VAL A 15 -8.48 -3.61 -20.83
CA VAL A 15 -9.26 -3.54 -19.58
C VAL A 15 -10.16 -2.31 -19.54
N SER A 16 -11.29 -2.44 -18.85
CA SER A 16 -12.17 -1.33 -18.47
C SER A 16 -12.55 -1.48 -17.00
N GLY A 17 -12.74 -0.35 -16.31
CA GLY A 17 -13.02 -0.34 -14.88
C GLY A 17 -11.82 -0.64 -13.97
N LEU A 18 -10.66 -0.97 -14.54
CA LEU A 18 -9.43 -1.13 -13.80
C LEU A 18 -8.25 -0.49 -14.55
N SER A 19 -7.18 -0.21 -13.83
CA SER A 19 -5.90 0.23 -14.38
C SER A 19 -4.75 -0.48 -13.68
N TYR A 20 -3.61 -0.59 -14.34
CA TYR A 20 -2.39 -1.17 -13.79
C TYR A 20 -1.16 -0.69 -14.53
N LYS A 21 0.00 -0.91 -13.90
CA LYS A 21 1.30 -0.65 -14.49
C LYS A 21 2.04 -1.94 -14.83
N ILE A 22 2.90 -1.88 -15.84
CA ILE A 22 3.76 -2.98 -16.26
C ILE A 22 5.21 -2.51 -16.17
N ASP A 23 6.05 -3.25 -15.46
CA ASP A 23 7.50 -3.10 -15.53
C ASP A 23 8.05 -4.06 -16.59
N ALA A 24 8.37 -3.53 -17.76
CA ALA A 24 8.89 -4.32 -18.87
C ALA A 24 10.35 -4.75 -18.69
N SER A 25 11.07 -4.20 -17.70
CA SER A 25 12.44 -4.62 -17.35
C SER A 25 12.45 -5.97 -16.62
N ILE A 26 11.33 -6.33 -15.96
CA ILE A 26 11.14 -7.64 -15.33
C ILE A 26 10.83 -8.69 -16.41
N PRO A 27 11.55 -9.81 -16.50
CA PRO A 27 11.24 -10.87 -17.45
C PRO A 27 9.82 -11.42 -17.30
N SER A 28 9.24 -11.96 -18.38
CA SER A 28 7.92 -12.60 -18.30
C SER A 28 7.94 -13.76 -17.29
N SER A 29 7.00 -13.75 -16.35
CA SER A 29 6.80 -14.84 -15.40
C SER A 29 5.95 -15.99 -15.96
N VAL A 30 5.45 -15.88 -17.19
CA VAL A 30 4.70 -16.94 -17.87
C VAL A 30 5.70 -17.97 -18.41
N LYS A 31 5.43 -19.24 -18.11
CA LYS A 31 6.17 -20.38 -18.65
C LYS A 31 5.31 -21.10 -19.67
N THR A 32 5.89 -21.39 -20.81
CA THR A 32 5.24 -22.11 -21.92
C THR A 32 5.99 -23.39 -22.23
N ASP A 33 5.29 -24.35 -22.84
CA ASP A 33 5.89 -25.55 -23.40
C ASP A 33 6.61 -25.25 -24.75
N GLU A 34 7.17 -26.27 -25.39
CA GLU A 34 7.85 -26.18 -26.68
C GLU A 34 6.94 -25.73 -27.85
N ASN A 35 5.62 -25.82 -27.67
CA ASN A 35 4.61 -25.39 -28.63
C ASN A 35 4.05 -24.00 -28.32
N GLY A 36 4.54 -23.33 -27.28
CA GLY A 36 4.07 -22.02 -26.85
C GLY A 36 2.81 -22.05 -25.96
N ASN A 37 2.32 -23.24 -25.56
CA ASN A 37 1.14 -23.31 -24.69
C ASN A 37 1.49 -22.97 -23.25
N PHE A 38 0.57 -22.33 -22.56
CA PHE A 38 0.72 -21.99 -21.15
C PHE A 38 0.93 -23.21 -20.27
N VAL A 39 1.96 -23.19 -19.44
CA VAL A 39 2.26 -24.24 -18.45
C VAL A 39 2.05 -23.73 -17.03
N SER A 40 2.68 -22.61 -16.68
CA SER A 40 2.63 -22.07 -15.33
C SER A 40 3.02 -20.59 -15.29
N VAL A 41 2.90 -20.00 -14.13
CA VAL A 41 3.44 -18.68 -13.85
C VAL A 41 4.43 -18.78 -12.71
N ASP A 42 5.71 -18.48 -12.98
CA ASP A 42 6.81 -18.58 -12.04
C ASP A 42 7.73 -17.36 -12.14
N GLY A 43 8.19 -16.88 -10.99
CA GLY A 43 9.03 -15.70 -10.88
C GLY A 43 8.27 -14.41 -10.53
N GLU A 44 9.00 -13.31 -10.62
CA GLU A 44 8.48 -11.99 -10.28
C GLU A 44 7.37 -11.55 -11.23
N ARG A 45 6.35 -10.88 -10.66
CA ARG A 45 5.25 -10.30 -11.44
C ARG A 45 5.62 -8.91 -11.92
N ARG A 46 5.53 -8.69 -13.23
CA ARG A 46 5.77 -7.38 -13.83
C ARG A 46 4.58 -6.42 -13.75
N VAL A 47 3.39 -6.91 -13.37
CA VAL A 47 2.18 -6.08 -13.18
C VAL A 47 2.10 -5.62 -11.74
N PHE A 48 1.90 -4.33 -11.54
CA PHE A 48 1.79 -3.68 -10.23
C PHE A 48 0.84 -2.46 -10.26
N ASP A 49 0.61 -1.82 -9.13
CA ASP A 49 -0.29 -0.66 -8.97
C ASP A 49 -1.67 -0.89 -9.59
N VAL A 50 -2.27 -2.05 -9.28
CA VAL A 50 -3.58 -2.43 -9.79
C VAL A 50 -4.67 -1.65 -9.05
N LYS A 51 -5.51 -0.93 -9.79
CA LYS A 51 -6.63 -0.17 -9.25
C LYS A 51 -7.93 -0.57 -9.91
N VAL A 52 -9.01 -0.66 -9.14
CA VAL A 52 -10.38 -0.89 -9.61
C VAL A 52 -11.23 0.32 -9.26
N GLY A 53 -11.82 0.96 -10.26
CA GLY A 53 -12.56 2.21 -10.05
C GLY A 53 -11.71 3.35 -9.48
N GLY A 54 -10.40 3.37 -9.77
CA GLY A 54 -9.44 4.35 -9.26
C GLY A 54 -8.88 4.07 -7.85
N GLN A 55 -9.40 3.06 -7.15
CA GLN A 55 -8.94 2.65 -5.83
C GLN A 55 -8.01 1.43 -5.93
N ALA A 56 -7.01 1.32 -5.05
CA ALA A 56 -6.15 0.14 -4.99
C ALA A 56 -6.99 -1.14 -4.86
N ILE A 57 -6.59 -2.19 -5.61
CA ILE A 57 -7.28 -3.48 -5.52
C ILE A 57 -7.21 -4.02 -4.08
N ASP A 58 -8.35 -4.47 -3.58
CA ASP A 58 -8.46 -5.09 -2.26
C ASP A 58 -8.55 -6.62 -2.44
N ALA A 59 -7.51 -7.32 -2.03
CA ALA A 59 -7.43 -8.78 -2.19
C ALA A 59 -8.49 -9.56 -1.37
N THR A 60 -9.16 -8.90 -0.43
CA THR A 60 -10.23 -9.51 0.38
C THR A 60 -11.62 -9.34 -0.22
N LYS A 61 -11.77 -8.47 -1.22
CA LYS A 61 -13.04 -8.21 -1.89
C LYS A 61 -13.27 -9.13 -3.07
N THR A 62 -14.54 -9.42 -3.31
CA THR A 62 -15.00 -10.06 -4.54
C THR A 62 -15.35 -9.01 -5.59
N TYR A 63 -14.80 -9.15 -6.78
CA TYR A 63 -15.06 -8.29 -7.92
C TYR A 63 -15.86 -9.06 -8.98
N LYS A 64 -16.76 -8.37 -9.68
CA LYS A 64 -17.46 -8.91 -10.85
C LYS A 64 -16.61 -8.61 -12.09
N VAL A 65 -16.33 -9.65 -12.86
CA VAL A 65 -15.57 -9.55 -14.11
C VAL A 65 -16.47 -9.96 -15.27
N ALA A 66 -16.43 -9.20 -16.35
CA ALA A 66 -17.10 -9.54 -17.60
C ALA A 66 -16.05 -9.70 -18.70
N SER A 67 -16.13 -10.79 -19.45
CA SER A 67 -15.32 -11.09 -20.63
C SER A 67 -16.00 -12.20 -21.44
N HIS A 68 -15.34 -12.72 -22.48
CA HIS A 68 -15.92 -13.83 -23.24
C HIS A 68 -15.67 -15.19 -22.58
N GLY A 69 -16.51 -16.18 -22.97
CA GLY A 69 -16.56 -17.51 -22.34
C GLY A 69 -15.24 -18.27 -22.39
N TYR A 70 -14.51 -18.19 -23.51
CA TYR A 70 -13.20 -18.83 -23.66
C TYR A 70 -12.25 -18.49 -22.51
N MET A 71 -12.19 -17.24 -22.07
CA MET A 71 -11.32 -16.84 -20.95
C MET A 71 -11.93 -17.17 -19.58
N LEU A 72 -13.20 -16.86 -19.36
CA LEU A 72 -13.81 -16.93 -18.03
C LEU A 72 -14.28 -18.35 -17.66
N LEU A 73 -14.74 -19.15 -18.63
CA LEU A 73 -15.30 -20.47 -18.38
C LEU A 73 -14.30 -21.60 -18.68
N GLU A 74 -13.53 -21.43 -19.76
CA GLU A 74 -12.62 -22.47 -20.23
C GLU A 74 -11.18 -22.29 -19.71
N GLY A 75 -10.85 -21.09 -19.19
CA GLY A 75 -9.50 -20.76 -18.73
C GLY A 75 -8.49 -20.62 -19.86
N GLY A 76 -8.98 -20.18 -21.03
CA GLY A 76 -8.14 -19.99 -22.21
C GLY A 76 -6.98 -19.01 -21.99
N ASP A 77 -5.92 -19.17 -22.78
CA ASP A 77 -4.66 -18.41 -22.67
C ASP A 77 -4.02 -18.47 -21.27
N GLY A 78 -4.26 -19.55 -20.53
CA GLY A 78 -3.73 -19.73 -19.17
C GLY A 78 -4.45 -18.98 -18.07
N LEU A 79 -5.62 -18.38 -18.35
CA LEU A 79 -6.43 -17.64 -17.38
C LEU A 79 -7.26 -18.58 -16.48
N THR A 80 -6.65 -19.68 -16.06
CA THR A 80 -7.28 -20.76 -15.28
C THR A 80 -7.83 -20.29 -13.93
N MET A 81 -7.36 -19.15 -13.40
CA MET A 81 -7.87 -18.55 -12.17
C MET A 81 -9.34 -18.12 -12.25
N PHE A 82 -9.90 -17.96 -13.43
CA PHE A 82 -11.32 -17.61 -13.60
C PHE A 82 -12.21 -18.85 -13.66
N LYS A 83 -11.64 -20.02 -13.97
CA LYS A 83 -12.36 -21.28 -14.01
C LYS A 83 -12.95 -21.63 -12.65
N ASP A 84 -14.12 -22.23 -12.64
CA ASP A 84 -14.83 -22.64 -11.41
C ASP A 84 -15.35 -21.50 -10.52
N ASN A 85 -15.22 -20.23 -10.95
CA ASN A 85 -15.87 -19.13 -10.28
C ASN A 85 -17.38 -19.09 -10.54
N LYS A 86 -18.13 -18.45 -9.62
CA LYS A 86 -19.60 -18.34 -9.78
C LYS A 86 -19.93 -17.52 -11.03
N VAL A 87 -20.54 -18.16 -11.99
CA VAL A 87 -21.11 -17.51 -13.18
C VAL A 87 -22.40 -16.78 -12.79
N LEU A 88 -22.46 -15.49 -13.09
CA LEU A 88 -23.63 -14.65 -12.81
C LEU A 88 -24.56 -14.53 -14.01
N GLN A 89 -23.99 -14.52 -15.22
CA GLN A 89 -24.72 -14.39 -16.47
C GLN A 89 -23.89 -14.92 -17.63
N GLU A 90 -24.51 -15.62 -18.58
CA GLU A 90 -23.88 -16.17 -19.79
C GLU A 90 -24.63 -15.71 -21.04
N ASN A 91 -23.95 -15.76 -22.18
CA ASN A 91 -24.52 -15.53 -23.51
C ASN A 91 -25.30 -14.21 -23.63
N VAL A 92 -24.75 -13.15 -23.01
CA VAL A 92 -25.40 -11.84 -22.94
C VAL A 92 -25.44 -11.15 -24.28
N ILE A 93 -24.30 -11.16 -24.99
CA ILE A 93 -24.12 -10.49 -26.29
C ILE A 93 -22.84 -11.00 -26.96
N LEU A 94 -22.83 -11.00 -28.28
CA LEU A 94 -21.62 -11.23 -29.06
C LEU A 94 -20.65 -10.03 -28.89
N ASP A 95 -19.35 -10.28 -28.85
CA ASP A 95 -18.31 -9.27 -28.65
C ASP A 95 -18.34 -8.18 -29.74
N ASN A 96 -18.45 -8.57 -31.01
CA ASN A 96 -18.60 -7.64 -32.12
C ASN A 96 -19.90 -6.81 -32.00
N GLN A 97 -20.99 -7.42 -31.55
CA GLN A 97 -22.27 -6.70 -31.36
C GLN A 97 -22.18 -5.70 -30.21
N ALA A 98 -21.41 -6.03 -29.13
CA ALA A 98 -21.17 -5.09 -28.06
C ALA A 98 -20.42 -3.83 -28.56
N LEU A 99 -19.41 -4.01 -29.42
CA LEU A 99 -18.71 -2.90 -30.06
C LEU A 99 -19.59 -2.08 -30.98
N ILE A 100 -20.38 -2.76 -31.83
CA ILE A 100 -21.36 -2.09 -32.74
C ILE A 100 -22.33 -1.26 -31.92
N ASN A 101 -22.94 -1.83 -30.89
CA ASN A 101 -23.88 -1.13 -30.01
C ASN A 101 -23.24 0.10 -29.35
N TYR A 102 -22.03 -0.04 -28.87
CA TYR A 102 -21.30 1.08 -28.27
C TYR A 102 -21.07 2.21 -29.27
N ILE A 103 -20.56 1.89 -30.48
CA ILE A 103 -20.31 2.90 -31.49
C ILE A 103 -21.65 3.57 -31.90
N THR A 104 -22.69 2.79 -32.10
CA THR A 104 -23.98 3.30 -32.60
C THR A 104 -24.74 4.08 -31.54
N ASN A 105 -24.87 3.49 -30.32
CA ASN A 105 -25.78 4.01 -29.30
C ASN A 105 -25.12 5.05 -28.39
N ASP A 106 -23.85 4.81 -28.01
CA ASP A 106 -23.13 5.69 -27.09
C ASP A 106 -22.35 6.78 -27.83
N LEU A 107 -21.61 6.41 -28.88
CA LEU A 107 -20.81 7.34 -29.67
C LEU A 107 -21.57 7.98 -30.83
N LYS A 108 -22.87 7.65 -31.05
CA LYS A 108 -23.71 8.19 -32.12
C LYS A 108 -23.10 8.00 -33.51
N GLY A 109 -22.42 6.90 -33.73
CA GLY A 109 -21.79 6.53 -35.01
C GLY A 109 -20.44 7.21 -35.29
N VAL A 110 -19.89 7.99 -34.35
CA VAL A 110 -18.63 8.73 -34.54
C VAL A 110 -17.57 8.26 -33.58
N VAL A 111 -16.49 7.66 -34.07
CA VAL A 111 -15.28 7.38 -33.32
C VAL A 111 -14.38 8.62 -33.39
N GLY A 112 -14.50 9.48 -32.38
CA GLY A 112 -13.82 10.79 -32.36
C GLY A 112 -12.39 10.76 -31.80
N GLU A 113 -11.80 11.94 -31.63
CA GLU A 113 -10.41 12.16 -31.19
C GLU A 113 -10.05 11.49 -29.85
N ARG A 114 -11.03 11.22 -28.99
CA ARG A 114 -10.83 10.47 -27.74
C ARG A 114 -10.10 9.13 -27.98
N TYR A 115 -10.29 8.52 -29.14
CA TYR A 115 -9.70 7.23 -29.51
C TYR A 115 -8.52 7.35 -30.47
N ALA A 116 -8.04 8.56 -30.77
CA ALA A 116 -6.92 8.79 -31.65
C ALA A 116 -5.57 8.38 -31.06
N ASN A 117 -5.49 8.31 -29.73
CA ASN A 117 -4.27 7.88 -29.07
C ASN A 117 -4.11 6.36 -29.11
N ALA A 118 -3.22 5.88 -29.97
CA ALA A 118 -2.92 4.46 -30.12
C ALA A 118 -2.32 3.79 -28.86
N THR A 119 -1.76 4.58 -27.92
CA THR A 119 -1.25 4.07 -26.64
C THR A 119 -2.34 3.94 -25.58
N GLY A 120 -3.60 4.25 -25.90
CA GLY A 120 -4.77 4.10 -25.06
C GLY A 120 -5.00 5.26 -24.08
N GLU A 121 -5.90 5.07 -23.12
CA GLU A 121 -6.38 6.09 -22.18
C GLU A 121 -5.66 6.06 -20.82
N GLY A 122 -4.44 5.51 -20.75
CA GLY A 122 -3.66 5.43 -19.50
C GLY A 122 -4.14 4.35 -18.51
N ARG A 123 -5.05 3.44 -18.92
CA ARG A 123 -5.47 2.32 -18.07
C ARG A 123 -4.38 1.27 -17.88
N ILE A 124 -3.54 1.10 -18.90
CA ILE A 124 -2.37 0.24 -18.88
C ILE A 124 -1.18 1.13 -19.21
N THR A 125 -0.22 1.22 -18.30
CA THR A 125 0.97 2.06 -18.48
C THR A 125 2.24 1.28 -18.18
N TYR A 126 3.36 1.71 -18.76
CA TYR A 126 4.67 1.16 -18.46
C TYR A 126 5.37 2.07 -17.44
N ALA A 127 5.94 1.46 -16.42
CA ALA A 127 6.74 2.15 -15.41
C ALA A 127 7.67 1.16 -14.73
N THR A 128 8.79 1.61 -14.18
CA THR A 128 9.62 0.79 -13.30
C THR A 128 8.86 0.49 -12.01
N LYS A 129 8.90 -0.77 -11.59
CA LYS A 129 8.25 -1.19 -10.36
C LYS A 129 8.99 -0.59 -9.16
N PRO A 130 8.29 0.13 -8.27
CA PRO A 130 8.92 0.74 -7.12
C PRO A 130 9.59 -0.28 -6.19
N GLY A 131 10.66 0.11 -5.54
CA GLY A 131 11.31 -0.68 -4.49
C GLY A 131 12.43 -1.62 -4.94
N THR A 132 12.81 -1.60 -6.24
CA THR A 132 13.89 -2.45 -6.75
C THR A 132 15.30 -1.84 -6.59
N ASP A 133 15.41 -0.58 -6.16
CA ASP A 133 16.70 0.13 -6.11
C ASP A 133 17.47 -0.06 -4.79
N PHE A 134 16.86 -0.71 -3.79
CA PHE A 134 17.55 -0.99 -2.53
C PHE A 134 18.21 -2.36 -2.55
N LYS A 135 19.46 -2.43 -2.12
CA LYS A 135 20.28 -3.66 -2.08
C LYS A 135 19.71 -4.75 -1.18
N ASP A 136 18.87 -4.35 -0.20
CA ASP A 136 18.25 -5.19 0.83
C ASP A 136 16.73 -5.35 0.66
N VAL A 137 16.20 -5.00 -0.52
CA VAL A 137 14.81 -5.20 -0.90
C VAL A 137 14.78 -5.97 -2.21
N ALA A 138 14.59 -7.28 -2.11
CA ALA A 138 14.44 -8.11 -3.30
C ALA A 138 13.02 -7.91 -3.88
N ALA A 139 12.91 -7.93 -5.19
CA ALA A 139 11.62 -7.79 -5.88
C ALA A 139 10.60 -8.88 -5.52
N THR A 140 11.08 -10.02 -5.01
CA THR A 140 10.27 -11.15 -4.51
C THR A 140 9.79 -10.96 -3.08
N ASP A 141 10.31 -9.99 -2.34
CA ASP A 141 9.88 -9.73 -0.97
C ASP A 141 8.43 -9.25 -0.94
N TRP A 142 7.66 -9.75 0.02
CA TRP A 142 6.25 -9.39 0.16
C TRP A 142 6.04 -7.87 0.32
N PHE A 143 7.05 -7.17 0.85
CA PHE A 143 7.01 -5.74 1.12
C PHE A 143 7.60 -4.88 -0.02
N ALA A 144 8.23 -5.46 -1.05
CA ALA A 144 8.89 -4.69 -2.09
C ALA A 144 7.99 -3.62 -2.71
N GLY A 145 6.76 -3.99 -3.06
CA GLY A 145 5.79 -3.06 -3.64
C GLY A 145 5.37 -1.93 -2.70
N VAL A 146 5.17 -2.21 -1.40
CA VAL A 146 4.76 -1.16 -0.45
C VAL A 146 5.94 -0.27 -0.04
N VAL A 147 7.16 -0.80 0.02
CA VAL A 147 8.37 0.00 0.22
C VAL A 147 8.54 0.97 -0.94
N GLY A 148 8.40 0.50 -2.18
CA GLY A 148 8.46 1.36 -3.35
C GLY A 148 7.39 2.45 -3.34
N GLN A 149 6.14 2.11 -3.04
CA GLN A 149 5.06 3.11 -2.92
C GLN A 149 5.34 4.15 -1.83
N ALA A 150 5.93 3.74 -0.69
CA ALA A 150 6.31 4.66 0.38
C ALA A 150 7.44 5.60 -0.04
N VAL A 151 8.38 5.11 -0.85
CA VAL A 151 9.51 5.90 -1.38
C VAL A 151 9.05 6.85 -2.48
N ASP A 152 8.26 6.38 -3.44
CA ASP A 152 7.70 7.20 -4.54
C ASP A 152 6.81 8.34 -4.03
N ALA A 153 6.08 8.08 -2.94
CA ALA A 153 5.26 9.08 -2.27
C ALA A 153 6.07 9.98 -1.33
N GLU A 154 7.39 9.87 -1.31
CA GLU A 154 8.32 10.60 -0.43
C GLU A 154 8.03 10.44 1.08
N LEU A 155 7.29 9.42 1.47
CA LEU A 155 6.95 9.14 2.86
C LEU A 155 8.15 8.59 3.63
N MET A 156 8.83 7.63 3.02
CA MET A 156 10.03 6.99 3.59
C MET A 156 11.19 7.08 2.61
N LYS A 157 12.40 7.02 3.14
CA LYS A 157 13.65 6.99 2.37
C LYS A 157 14.52 5.85 2.88
N GLY A 158 15.46 5.39 2.03
CA GLY A 158 16.58 4.57 2.48
C GLY A 158 17.51 5.33 3.43
N TYR A 159 18.49 4.64 3.95
CA TYR A 159 19.52 5.24 4.82
C TYR A 159 20.48 6.09 4.02
N SER A 160 20.95 7.15 4.68
CA SER A 160 22.06 7.99 4.19
C SER A 160 23.27 7.82 5.11
N ASP A 161 24.44 8.00 4.55
CA ASP A 161 25.68 8.12 5.32
C ASP A 161 25.85 9.52 5.95
N ASP A 162 26.95 9.74 6.67
CA ASP A 162 27.25 11.01 7.35
C ASP A 162 27.39 12.21 6.38
N SER A 163 27.62 11.96 5.10
CA SER A 163 27.66 13.00 4.06
C SER A 163 26.26 13.33 3.49
N GLY A 164 25.23 12.58 3.87
CA GLY A 164 23.89 12.66 3.33
C GLY A 164 23.68 11.89 2.02
N ALA A 165 24.71 11.15 1.53
CA ALA A 165 24.57 10.33 0.33
C ALA A 165 23.82 9.02 0.66
N SER A 166 23.02 8.53 -0.31
CA SER A 166 22.29 7.28 -0.15
C SER A 166 23.25 6.10 0.01
N THR A 167 23.02 5.27 1.02
CA THR A 167 23.76 4.00 1.21
C THR A 167 23.28 2.90 0.24
N GLY A 168 22.11 3.08 -0.35
CA GLY A 168 21.42 2.07 -1.16
C GLY A 168 20.75 0.98 -0.33
N PHE A 169 20.54 1.19 0.99
CA PHE A 169 19.82 0.27 1.86
C PHE A 169 18.55 0.92 2.41
N PHE A 170 17.46 0.15 2.50
CA PHE A 170 16.21 0.57 3.11
C PHE A 170 16.13 0.18 4.60
N GLY A 171 16.72 -0.94 4.98
CA GLY A 171 16.61 -1.54 6.31
C GLY A 171 15.22 -2.14 6.59
N PRO A 172 14.67 -3.02 5.73
CA PRO A 172 13.29 -3.48 5.85
C PRO A 172 13.00 -4.21 7.17
N TYR A 173 14.00 -4.85 7.73
CA TYR A 173 13.90 -5.62 8.98
C TYR A 173 14.39 -4.85 10.22
N ASP A 174 14.80 -3.61 10.07
CA ASP A 174 15.13 -2.77 11.20
C ASP A 174 13.86 -2.29 11.91
N ASN A 175 13.92 -2.15 13.23
CA ASN A 175 12.82 -1.60 14.00
C ASN A 175 12.66 -0.10 13.73
N MET A 176 11.41 0.35 13.58
CA MET A 176 11.12 1.77 13.48
C MET A 176 11.28 2.46 14.83
N THR A 177 11.83 3.69 14.79
CA THR A 177 11.88 4.55 15.97
C THR A 177 10.69 5.51 16.02
N ARG A 178 10.41 6.04 17.21
CA ARG A 178 9.34 7.04 17.42
C ARG A 178 9.58 8.31 16.59
N ALA A 179 10.83 8.76 16.46
CA ALA A 179 11.20 9.89 15.61
C ALA A 179 10.90 9.63 14.13
N GLN A 180 11.15 8.43 13.63
CA GLN A 180 10.83 8.04 12.25
C GLN A 180 9.33 8.06 12.01
N VAL A 181 8.51 7.58 12.95
CA VAL A 181 7.05 7.57 12.81
C VAL A 181 6.49 8.98 12.69
N VAL A 182 6.83 9.88 13.60
CA VAL A 182 6.33 11.27 13.53
C VAL A 182 6.81 11.98 12.26
N THR A 183 8.03 11.67 11.79
CA THR A 183 8.57 12.22 10.54
C THR A 183 7.74 11.79 9.32
N VAL A 184 7.31 10.52 9.26
CA VAL A 184 6.47 10.03 8.17
C VAL A 184 5.07 10.64 8.25
N LEU A 185 4.48 10.72 9.43
CA LEU A 185 3.15 11.36 9.62
C LEU A 185 3.15 12.83 9.22
N TYR A 186 4.22 13.57 9.55
CA TYR A 186 4.41 14.96 9.15
C TYR A 186 4.50 15.14 7.63
N ARG A 187 5.13 14.19 6.93
CA ARG A 187 5.16 14.18 5.46
C ARG A 187 3.78 13.86 4.86
N ILE A 188 3.05 12.93 5.46
CA ILE A 188 1.70 12.58 4.99
C ILE A 188 0.72 13.74 5.15
N SER A 189 0.81 14.54 6.24
CA SER A 189 -0.07 15.69 6.46
C SER A 189 0.05 16.76 5.37
N GLY A 190 1.19 16.81 4.68
CA GLY A 190 1.49 17.84 3.69
C GLY A 190 2.07 19.12 4.28
N ASP A 191 2.24 19.20 5.61
CA ASP A 191 2.84 20.36 6.29
C ASP A 191 4.37 20.40 6.14
N ALA A 192 4.99 19.25 5.85
CA ALA A 192 6.42 19.15 5.57
C ALA A 192 6.78 19.85 4.26
N THR A 193 7.71 20.80 4.31
CA THR A 193 8.19 21.51 3.13
C THR A 193 9.54 20.95 2.67
N SER A 194 9.70 20.82 1.34
CA SER A 194 10.96 20.35 0.76
C SER A 194 12.10 21.31 1.10
N GLY A 195 13.19 20.77 1.65
CA GLY A 195 14.35 21.58 2.04
C GLY A 195 14.19 22.36 3.35
N GLU A 196 13.14 22.09 4.11
CA GLU A 196 12.93 22.66 5.44
C GLU A 196 14.12 22.32 6.35
N LYS A 197 14.66 23.36 7.01
CA LYS A 197 15.75 23.16 7.98
C LYS A 197 15.19 22.79 9.34
N PRO A 198 15.85 21.86 10.07
CA PRO A 198 15.49 21.55 11.44
C PRO A 198 15.52 22.81 12.32
N GLY A 199 14.45 23.01 13.09
CA GLY A 199 14.27 24.14 13.99
C GLY A 199 14.69 23.83 15.44
N ALA A 200 14.20 24.67 16.36
CA ALA A 200 14.33 24.45 17.80
C ALA A 200 13.21 23.56 18.34
N ASN A 201 13.46 22.92 19.47
CA ASN A 201 12.44 22.19 20.22
C ASN A 201 11.41 23.14 20.83
N LYS A 202 10.15 22.97 20.45
CA LYS A 202 8.99 23.72 20.99
C LYS A 202 8.12 22.88 21.92
N THR A 203 8.55 21.66 22.21
CA THR A 203 7.85 20.71 23.08
C THR A 203 8.41 20.75 24.51
N PRO A 204 7.72 20.20 25.51
CA PRO A 204 8.23 20.09 26.86
C PRO A 204 9.26 18.93 27.02
N PHE A 205 9.61 18.23 25.96
CA PHE A 205 10.47 17.04 26.03
C PHE A 205 11.94 17.45 26.20
N THR A 206 12.58 16.84 27.20
CA THR A 206 13.97 17.18 27.59
C THR A 206 15.02 16.25 26.95
N ASP A 207 14.58 15.20 26.28
CA ASP A 207 15.41 14.19 25.60
C ASP A 207 15.45 14.38 24.06
N VAL A 208 15.16 15.58 23.59
CA VAL A 208 15.20 15.97 22.18
C VAL A 208 16.13 17.16 21.98
N GLU A 209 16.87 17.15 20.88
CA GLU A 209 17.89 18.15 20.58
C GLU A 209 17.39 19.11 19.50
N ASP A 210 17.77 20.39 19.65
CA ASP A 210 17.58 21.39 18.60
C ASP A 210 18.35 20.98 17.35
N GLY A 211 17.75 21.18 16.18
CA GLY A 211 18.38 20.83 14.93
C GLY A 211 18.33 19.33 14.57
N ALA A 212 17.76 18.47 15.42
CA ALA A 212 17.56 17.06 15.08
C ALA A 212 16.64 16.93 13.84
N TYR A 213 16.89 15.95 12.96
CA TYR A 213 16.17 15.78 11.69
C TYR A 213 14.65 15.65 11.85
N TYR A 214 14.19 15.23 13.02
CA TYR A 214 12.78 14.98 13.34
C TYR A 214 12.14 16.13 14.11
N ILE A 215 12.87 17.22 14.46
CA ILE A 215 12.38 18.19 15.42
C ILE A 215 11.12 18.94 14.93
N ASN A 216 11.07 19.30 13.64
CA ASN A 216 9.90 19.96 13.07
C ASN A 216 8.68 19.04 13.07
N ALA A 217 8.88 17.76 12.73
CA ALA A 217 7.84 16.75 12.78
C ALA A 217 7.35 16.46 14.21
N LEU A 218 8.25 16.48 15.18
CA LEU A 218 7.90 16.31 16.59
C LEU A 218 7.10 17.51 17.11
N ASN A 219 7.53 18.74 16.81
CA ASN A 219 6.80 19.95 17.15
C ASN A 219 5.37 19.88 16.59
N TRP A 220 5.24 19.56 15.29
CA TRP A 220 3.95 19.38 14.64
C TRP A 220 3.11 18.29 15.31
N ALA A 221 3.69 17.12 15.59
CA ALA A 221 2.96 16.02 16.22
C ALA A 221 2.49 16.37 17.64
N TYR A 222 3.26 17.14 18.38
CA TYR A 222 2.89 17.62 19.71
C TYR A 222 1.79 18.70 19.63
N GLU A 223 1.92 19.68 18.76
CA GLU A 223 0.94 20.76 18.54
C GLU A 223 -0.43 20.20 18.10
N ASN A 224 -0.43 19.14 17.30
CA ASN A 224 -1.66 18.47 16.84
C ASN A 224 -2.16 17.34 17.79
N GLY A 225 -1.57 17.20 18.99
CA GLY A 225 -2.02 16.25 20.01
C GLY A 225 -1.78 14.77 19.67
N LEU A 226 -0.93 14.47 18.66
CA LEU A 226 -0.63 13.09 18.27
C LEU A 226 0.18 12.36 19.33
N THR A 227 1.09 13.09 20.00
CA THR A 227 1.91 12.58 21.08
C THR A 227 1.95 13.52 22.28
N SER A 228 1.95 12.95 23.47
CA SER A 228 2.19 13.63 24.74
C SER A 228 3.47 13.16 25.43
N GLY A 229 4.26 12.32 24.73
CA GLY A 229 5.45 11.68 25.32
C GLY A 229 5.09 10.51 26.23
N TYR A 230 6.00 10.19 27.13
CA TYR A 230 5.84 9.12 28.10
C TYR A 230 5.12 9.62 29.38
N THR A 231 4.42 8.69 30.02
CA THR A 231 3.75 8.91 31.30
C THR A 231 4.47 8.10 32.39
N LYS A 232 4.70 8.70 33.55
CA LYS A 232 5.24 8.01 34.73
C LYS A 232 4.22 7.05 35.31
N ALA A 233 4.65 6.13 36.18
CA ALA A 233 3.77 5.18 36.84
C ALA A 233 2.66 5.84 37.70
N ASN A 234 2.87 7.06 38.15
CA ASN A 234 1.88 7.85 38.91
C ASN A 234 0.90 8.64 38.01
N GLY A 235 0.97 8.48 36.70
CA GLY A 235 0.11 9.17 35.74
C GLY A 235 0.59 10.56 35.30
N GLU A 236 1.66 11.10 35.89
CA GLU A 236 2.25 12.38 35.48
C GLU A 236 3.04 12.25 34.17
N MET A 237 3.13 13.33 33.41
CA MET A 237 3.97 13.41 32.21
C MET A 237 5.45 13.26 32.61
N ALA A 238 6.17 12.43 31.87
CA ALA A 238 7.61 12.23 32.09
C ALA A 238 8.46 13.34 31.47
N ASN A 239 7.89 14.16 30.57
CA ASN A 239 8.57 15.12 29.72
C ASN A 239 9.67 14.48 28.88
N LEU A 240 9.47 13.24 28.46
CA LEU A 240 10.34 12.46 27.58
C LEU A 240 9.55 12.00 26.36
N PHE A 241 10.17 12.11 25.19
CA PHE A 241 9.59 11.60 23.94
C PHE A 241 10.13 10.22 23.57
N GLY A 242 11.42 9.94 23.85
CA GLY A 242 12.10 8.73 23.43
C GLY A 242 12.32 8.68 21.92
N PRO A 243 13.00 9.65 21.28
CA PRO A 243 13.07 9.73 19.82
C PRO A 243 13.70 8.50 19.17
N HIS A 244 14.63 7.85 19.87
CA HIS A 244 15.37 6.67 19.40
C HIS A 244 14.78 5.34 19.88
N ASP A 245 13.75 5.38 20.73
CA ASP A 245 13.08 4.18 21.19
C ASP A 245 12.29 3.54 20.05
N THR A 246 12.31 2.21 20.00
CA THR A 246 11.51 1.46 19.02
C THR A 246 10.02 1.57 19.32
N VAL A 247 9.20 1.64 18.27
CA VAL A 247 7.74 1.67 18.43
C VAL A 247 7.16 0.26 18.35
N THR A 248 6.20 -0.03 19.24
CA THR A 248 5.39 -1.23 19.11
C THR A 248 4.30 -1.05 18.05
N ARG A 249 3.73 -2.16 17.58
CA ARG A 249 2.65 -2.14 16.58
C ARG A 249 1.44 -1.35 17.07
N GLU A 250 1.06 -1.52 18.35
CA GLU A 250 -0.03 -0.74 18.97
C GLU A 250 0.28 0.76 19.04
N GLN A 251 1.53 1.14 19.34
CA GLN A 251 1.95 2.54 19.38
C GLN A 251 1.93 3.18 17.99
N LEU A 252 2.46 2.49 16.98
CA LEU A 252 2.41 2.96 15.60
C LEU A 252 0.96 3.22 15.16
N VAL A 253 0.10 2.21 15.34
CA VAL A 253 -1.30 2.30 14.91
C VAL A 253 -2.05 3.39 15.66
N THR A 254 -1.74 3.61 16.96
CA THR A 254 -2.34 4.69 17.75
C THR A 254 -1.95 6.07 17.22
N LEU A 255 -0.69 6.28 16.84
CA LEU A 255 -0.24 7.55 16.24
C LEU A 255 -0.90 7.79 14.88
N VAL A 256 -0.99 6.76 14.04
CA VAL A 256 -1.68 6.81 12.74
C VAL A 256 -3.17 7.11 12.90
N TRP A 257 -3.84 6.45 13.84
CA TRP A 257 -5.26 6.67 14.15
C TRP A 257 -5.53 8.10 14.62
N ARG A 258 -4.69 8.64 15.52
CA ARG A 258 -4.79 10.04 15.95
C ARG A 258 -4.58 11.01 14.80
N ALA A 259 -3.60 10.75 13.93
CA ALA A 259 -3.36 11.55 12.73
C ALA A 259 -4.53 11.51 11.74
N ALA A 260 -5.30 10.43 11.73
CA ALA A 260 -6.54 10.31 10.96
C ALA A 260 -7.77 10.96 11.64
N GLY A 261 -7.58 11.71 12.75
CA GLY A 261 -8.66 12.36 13.48
C GLY A 261 -9.40 11.44 14.48
N ALA A 262 -8.78 10.36 14.88
CA ALA A 262 -9.28 9.37 15.85
C ALA A 262 -10.70 8.82 15.51
N PRO A 263 -10.93 8.35 14.27
CA PRO A 263 -12.24 7.91 13.82
C PRO A 263 -12.69 6.62 14.52
N VAL A 264 -14.01 6.49 14.71
CA VAL A 264 -14.61 5.27 15.25
C VAL A 264 -14.51 4.13 14.24
N ALA A 265 -14.21 2.91 14.69
CA ALA A 265 -14.22 1.72 13.85
C ALA A 265 -15.62 1.44 13.30
N THR A 266 -15.69 1.05 12.03
CA THR A 266 -16.98 0.70 11.38
C THR A 266 -17.50 -0.69 11.76
N SER A 267 -16.60 -1.58 12.18
CA SER A 267 -16.86 -2.92 12.75
C SER A 267 -15.65 -3.33 13.58
N ASP A 268 -15.83 -4.21 14.55
CA ASP A 268 -14.76 -4.85 15.32
C ASP A 268 -14.55 -6.33 14.97
N ASP A 269 -15.21 -6.85 13.94
CA ASP A 269 -15.14 -8.26 13.55
C ASP A 269 -13.72 -8.70 13.17
N ALA A 270 -13.03 -7.90 12.35
CA ALA A 270 -11.66 -8.20 11.95
C ALA A 270 -10.69 -8.17 13.13
N TYR A 271 -10.89 -7.26 14.08
CA TYR A 271 -10.13 -7.21 15.34
C TYR A 271 -10.41 -8.47 16.18
N ARG A 272 -11.69 -8.81 16.41
CA ARG A 272 -12.11 -9.96 17.23
C ARG A 272 -11.69 -11.30 16.63
N SER A 273 -11.48 -11.38 15.34
CA SER A 273 -11.00 -12.60 14.67
C SER A 273 -9.55 -12.94 15.02
N CYS A 274 -8.80 -12.00 15.56
CA CYS A 274 -7.42 -12.22 16.00
C CYS A 274 -7.34 -12.89 17.37
N LYS A 275 -6.45 -13.88 17.48
CA LYS A 275 -6.31 -14.74 18.69
C LYS A 275 -5.82 -13.98 19.93
N ASP A 276 -5.20 -12.85 19.75
CA ASP A 276 -4.64 -12.00 20.80
C ASP A 276 -5.38 -10.67 20.95
N ALA A 277 -6.59 -10.56 20.42
CA ALA A 277 -7.47 -9.44 20.69
C ALA A 277 -7.74 -9.33 22.22
N GLY A 278 -7.62 -8.13 22.76
CA GLY A 278 -7.73 -7.86 24.19
C GLY A 278 -6.42 -7.97 24.99
N LYS A 279 -5.27 -8.21 24.31
CA LYS A 279 -3.93 -8.23 24.94
C LYS A 279 -3.16 -6.91 24.76
N GLU A 280 -3.72 -5.98 24.04
CA GLU A 280 -3.17 -4.65 23.83
C GLU A 280 -3.34 -3.76 25.07
N SER A 281 -2.56 -2.67 25.09
CA SER A 281 -2.72 -1.61 26.09
C SER A 281 -4.07 -0.87 25.92
N VAL A 282 -4.64 -0.41 27.00
CA VAL A 282 -5.95 0.28 27.02
C VAL A 282 -6.00 1.46 26.03
N PHE A 283 -4.89 2.20 25.88
CA PHE A 283 -4.82 3.36 24.99
C PHE A 283 -4.91 2.99 23.49
N ALA A 284 -4.69 1.73 23.13
CA ALA A 284 -4.58 1.27 21.74
C ALA A 284 -5.83 0.55 21.23
N VAL A 285 -6.78 0.22 22.10
CA VAL A 285 -7.97 -0.60 21.77
C VAL A 285 -8.73 -0.04 20.57
N ASP A 286 -9.11 1.24 20.62
CA ASP A 286 -9.91 1.88 19.57
C ASP A 286 -9.11 2.03 18.25
N ALA A 287 -7.82 2.35 18.37
CA ALA A 287 -6.93 2.45 17.23
C ALA A 287 -6.77 1.10 16.51
N LEU A 288 -6.60 0.01 17.24
CA LEU A 288 -6.47 -1.34 16.67
C LEU A 288 -7.77 -1.81 16.02
N LYS A 289 -8.92 -1.56 16.64
CA LYS A 289 -10.23 -1.84 16.03
C LYS A 289 -10.41 -1.08 14.73
N TRP A 290 -10.11 0.21 14.73
CA TRP A 290 -10.19 1.03 13.52
C TRP A 290 -9.25 0.54 12.43
N ALA A 291 -7.99 0.31 12.75
CA ALA A 291 -7.01 -0.14 11.76
C ALA A 291 -7.35 -1.51 11.16
N ALA A 292 -7.87 -2.43 11.98
CA ALA A 292 -8.37 -3.71 11.51
C ALA A 292 -9.60 -3.55 10.60
N SER A 293 -10.57 -2.68 10.97
CA SER A 293 -11.77 -2.42 10.16
C SER A 293 -11.46 -1.77 8.81
N LYS A 294 -10.33 -1.08 8.70
CA LYS A 294 -9.84 -0.46 7.44
C LYS A 294 -8.86 -1.32 6.65
N GLY A 295 -8.51 -2.51 7.15
CA GLY A 295 -7.51 -3.36 6.51
C GLY A 295 -6.08 -2.81 6.58
N ILE A 296 -5.84 -1.77 7.38
CA ILE A 296 -4.50 -1.19 7.61
C ILE A 296 -3.63 -2.17 8.39
N LEU A 297 -4.24 -2.85 9.38
CA LEU A 297 -3.61 -3.90 10.18
C LEU A 297 -4.37 -5.21 9.97
N THR A 298 -3.77 -6.11 9.19
CA THR A 298 -4.39 -7.42 8.86
C THR A 298 -3.95 -8.56 9.78
N GLY A 299 -3.08 -8.26 10.76
CA GLY A 299 -2.47 -9.27 11.62
C GLY A 299 -1.39 -10.10 10.91
N SER A 300 -0.70 -10.93 11.70
CA SER A 300 0.23 -11.95 11.22
C SER A 300 -0.49 -13.29 11.19
N VAL A 301 -0.46 -13.99 10.06
CA VAL A 301 -1.08 -15.32 9.94
C VAL A 301 -0.09 -16.37 10.44
N GLU A 302 -0.51 -17.17 11.40
CA GLU A 302 0.21 -18.31 11.96
C GLU A 302 -0.59 -19.59 11.71
N ALA A 303 -0.01 -20.74 12.06
CA ALA A 303 -0.63 -22.05 11.78
C ALA A 303 -2.03 -22.24 12.40
N ASP A 304 -2.30 -21.56 13.51
CA ASP A 304 -3.53 -21.66 14.30
C ASP A 304 -4.45 -20.45 14.20
N GLY A 305 -4.08 -19.42 13.43
CA GLY A 305 -4.90 -18.22 13.22
C GLY A 305 -4.12 -16.92 13.02
N SER A 306 -4.81 -15.82 13.05
CA SER A 306 -4.24 -14.47 12.91
C SER A 306 -3.98 -13.82 14.27
N TYR A 307 -2.90 -13.03 14.34
CA TYR A 307 -2.45 -12.33 15.55
C TYR A 307 -2.12 -10.87 15.26
N LEU A 308 -2.58 -9.96 16.09
CA LEU A 308 -2.26 -8.51 16.01
C LEU A 308 -0.82 -8.23 16.45
N LYS A 309 -0.33 -8.98 17.44
CA LYS A 309 0.97 -8.79 18.10
C LYS A 309 1.18 -7.34 18.57
N PRO A 310 0.28 -6.78 19.40
CA PRO A 310 0.25 -5.35 19.70
C PRO A 310 1.56 -4.83 20.31
N THR A 311 2.18 -5.59 21.19
CA THR A 311 3.41 -5.21 21.90
C THR A 311 4.71 -5.54 21.15
N ALA A 312 4.63 -6.21 20.00
CA ALA A 312 5.81 -6.47 19.17
C ALA A 312 6.34 -5.18 18.54
N SER A 313 7.66 -5.06 18.43
CA SER A 313 8.29 -3.95 17.71
C SER A 313 7.86 -3.96 16.24
N THR A 314 7.72 -2.78 15.65
CA THR A 314 7.34 -2.63 14.25
C THR A 314 8.58 -2.57 13.38
N LEU A 315 8.65 -3.42 12.36
CA LEU A 315 9.70 -3.38 11.35
C LEU A 315 9.41 -2.25 10.33
N ARG A 316 10.46 -1.71 9.70
CA ARG A 316 10.32 -0.62 8.72
C ARG A 316 9.48 -1.03 7.51
N CYS A 317 9.55 -2.27 7.03
CA CYS A 317 8.68 -2.77 5.97
C CYS A 317 7.20 -2.86 6.40
N GLU A 318 6.92 -3.20 7.66
CA GLU A 318 5.56 -3.21 8.21
C GLU A 318 5.02 -1.78 8.36
N GLY A 319 5.85 -0.85 8.85
CA GLY A 319 5.53 0.57 8.92
C GLY A 319 5.22 1.16 7.55
N ALA A 320 6.01 0.84 6.53
CA ALA A 320 5.74 1.26 5.15
C ALA A 320 4.35 0.84 4.69
N LYS A 321 3.94 -0.42 4.97
CA LYS A 321 2.59 -0.90 4.66
C LYS A 321 1.51 -0.10 5.36
N VAL A 322 1.66 0.14 6.66
CA VAL A 322 0.70 0.90 7.45
C VAL A 322 0.54 2.32 6.90
N PHE A 323 1.63 3.03 6.62
CA PHE A 323 1.59 4.40 6.11
C PHE A 323 1.00 4.49 4.71
N VAL A 324 1.37 3.60 3.80
CA VAL A 324 0.81 3.59 2.43
C VAL A 324 -0.70 3.36 2.45
N LEU A 325 -1.20 2.47 3.31
CA LEU A 325 -2.63 2.19 3.43
C LEU A 325 -3.41 3.30 4.14
N ALA A 326 -2.76 4.03 5.06
CA ALA A 326 -3.41 5.06 5.87
C ALA A 326 -3.28 6.49 5.31
N LYS A 327 -2.38 6.74 4.34
CA LYS A 327 -2.01 8.10 3.91
C LYS A 327 -3.20 8.99 3.51
N ASP A 328 -4.16 8.43 2.77
CA ASP A 328 -5.30 9.22 2.29
C ASP A 328 -6.30 9.51 3.44
N LEU A 329 -6.41 8.62 4.41
CA LEU A 329 -7.23 8.81 5.62
C LEU A 329 -6.62 9.86 6.56
N ILE A 330 -5.29 9.98 6.60
CA ILE A 330 -4.57 10.97 7.40
C ILE A 330 -4.74 12.37 6.80
N LYS A 331 -4.61 12.54 5.49
CA LYS A 331 -4.80 13.83 4.80
C LYS A 331 -6.17 14.45 5.04
N ASP A 332 -7.19 13.60 5.20
CA ASP A 332 -8.56 14.04 5.47
C ASP A 332 -8.81 14.36 6.97
N GLY A 333 -7.99 13.80 7.85
CA GLY A 333 -8.14 13.90 9.31
C GLY A 333 -7.42 15.07 9.98
N VAL A 334 -6.29 15.50 9.42
CA VAL A 334 -5.50 16.66 9.93
C VAL A 334 -6.00 17.91 9.23
N LYS A 335 -6.88 18.66 9.88
CA LYS A 335 -7.36 19.98 9.47
C LYS A 335 -7.25 20.95 10.62
#